data_15ea88490c38048621f0936d18f1f3f2
#
_entry.id   15ea88490c38048621f0936d18f1f3f2
#
_cell.length_a   1.000
_cell.length_b   1.000
_cell.length_c   1.000
_cell.angle_alpha   90.00
_cell.angle_beta   90.00
_cell.angle_gamma   90.00
#
_symmetry.space_group_name_H-M   'P 1'
#
loop_
_entity.id
_entity.type
_entity.pdbx_description
1 polymer ?
#
loop_
_entity_poly.entity_id
_entity_poly.type
_entity_poly.pdbx_seq_one_letter_code
_entity_poly.pdbx_strand_id
1 'polypeptide(L)'
;MNRGIIFWRKVALVHGIRNEATSMKLYEPCFAAQFHCLAGACPDTCCKDWEIILDEKTLARYRALPGVFGDEVRNALTTDAEGDTMFRLTDGHCPLLSSDGLCRVQLSLGEEALCDTCRAHPRFYEEYGQTKELTLSISCPAAIDLLFAQETPIKFVCREDGAPVSGCNDLDPDRYFALRRARDTAISITQNRALPISDRLSLLLLFAVRLQRLIDAEAYGRLDGLLARFSDDRAVRRALARAKRMQSKPSAFFPCWMLLNNMEHLTKRFESMLDAAMRQDAPPAAFRAELAVPYENLLVYFLFRYALKAVNDRQLLPRVAACVFHLLCLRELLDDAGSETALCAAASLYSKEVEHSEENQKLLLKLFRRKTLTWQYLVSVLDA
;
A
#
# COMPACT_ATOMS: atom_id res chain seq x y z
N MET A 1 8.10 9.40 21.42
CA MET A 1 6.89 9.38 20.60
C MET A 1 7.37 9.44 19.14
N ASN A 2 7.59 8.29 18.50
CA ASN A 2 8.04 8.24 17.11
C ASN A 2 6.82 8.41 16.21
N ARG A 3 6.71 9.58 15.60
CA ARG A 3 5.70 9.85 14.57
C ARG A 3 6.18 9.27 13.25
N GLY A 4 5.30 8.60 12.51
CA GLY A 4 5.57 7.82 11.31
C GLY A 4 6.62 8.41 10.36
N ILE A 5 7.70 7.68 10.17
CA ILE A 5 8.84 8.05 9.33
C ILE A 5 8.74 7.27 8.02
N ILE A 6 8.70 7.96 6.89
CA ILE A 6 8.80 7.34 5.57
C ILE A 6 10.28 7.07 5.29
N PHE A 7 10.71 5.82 5.44
CA PHE A 7 12.08 5.38 5.17
C PHE A 7 12.26 4.89 3.72
N TRP A 8 13.11 5.58 2.97
CA TRP A 8 13.75 5.05 1.77
C TRP A 8 15.10 4.45 2.17
N ARG A 9 15.19 3.13 2.27
CA ARG A 9 16.48 2.47 2.53
C ARG A 9 17.42 2.68 1.35
N LYS A 10 18.61 3.23 1.61
CA LYS A 10 19.74 3.28 0.68
C LYS A 10 20.10 1.87 0.21
N VAL A 11 20.05 1.64 -1.09
CA VAL A 11 20.74 0.50 -1.71
C VAL A 11 22.18 0.92 -1.94
N ALA A 12 23.09 0.27 -1.26
CA ALA A 12 24.52 0.51 -1.41
C ALA A 12 24.99 0.12 -2.83
N LEU A 13 25.63 1.05 -3.53
CA LEU A 13 26.33 0.82 -4.80
C LEU A 13 27.52 -0.08 -4.59
N VAL A 14 27.45 -1.32 -5.07
CA VAL A 14 28.62 -2.19 -5.25
C VAL A 14 29.04 -2.11 -6.71
N HIS A 15 30.26 -1.61 -6.95
CA HIS A 15 30.87 -1.55 -8.28
C HIS A 15 31.36 -2.93 -8.70
N GLY A 16 31.01 -3.38 -9.90
CA GLY A 16 31.73 -4.44 -10.59
C GLY A 16 30.92 -5.23 -11.62
N ILE A 17 31.39 -5.13 -12.84
CA ILE A 17 31.09 -5.91 -14.06
C ILE A 17 30.08 -5.23 -14.99
N ARG A 18 30.62 -4.64 -16.07
CA ARG A 18 29.87 -4.21 -17.25
C ARG A 18 29.35 -5.44 -17.98
N ASN A 19 28.06 -5.69 -17.90
CA ASN A 19 27.30 -6.44 -18.91
C ASN A 19 26.43 -5.44 -19.68
N GLU A 20 26.19 -5.72 -20.97
CA GLU A 20 25.41 -4.91 -21.90
C GLU A 20 24.17 -4.32 -21.20
N ALA A 21 24.03 -2.99 -21.28
CA ALA A 21 23.03 -2.23 -20.55
C ALA A 21 21.61 -2.64 -20.98
N THR A 22 21.08 -3.66 -20.34
CA THR A 22 19.65 -3.95 -20.36
C THR A 22 18.96 -2.84 -19.58
N SER A 23 18.05 -2.10 -20.21
CA SER A 23 17.25 -1.07 -19.53
C SER A 23 16.30 -1.72 -18.52
N MET A 24 16.02 -1.01 -17.43
CA MET A 24 14.98 -1.42 -16.45
C MET A 24 13.62 -1.47 -17.14
N LYS A 25 12.81 -2.44 -16.79
CA LYS A 25 11.40 -2.54 -17.19
C LYS A 25 10.52 -1.98 -16.08
N LEU A 26 9.72 -0.98 -16.40
CA LEU A 26 8.72 -0.44 -15.49
C LEU A 26 7.39 -1.15 -15.70
N TYR A 27 6.86 -1.70 -14.61
CA TYR A 27 5.55 -2.36 -14.54
C TYR A 27 4.62 -1.54 -13.65
N GLU A 28 3.50 -1.08 -14.21
CA GLU A 28 2.63 -0.11 -13.55
C GLU A 28 1.14 -0.32 -13.90
N PRO A 29 0.19 0.12 -13.05
CA PRO A 29 -1.22 0.17 -13.42
C PRO A 29 -1.43 1.06 -14.65
N CYS A 30 -2.32 0.67 -15.56
CA CYS A 30 -2.56 1.35 -16.83
C CYS A 30 -2.94 2.84 -16.69
N PHE A 31 -3.48 3.24 -15.54
CA PHE A 31 -3.86 4.62 -15.25
C PHE A 31 -2.73 5.46 -14.63
N ALA A 32 -1.60 4.85 -14.24
CA ALA A 32 -0.54 5.55 -13.49
C ALA A 32 0.04 6.75 -14.27
N ALA A 33 0.13 6.65 -15.60
CA ALA A 33 0.60 7.73 -16.46
C ALA A 33 -0.34 8.95 -16.51
N GLN A 34 -1.59 8.81 -16.07
CA GLN A 34 -2.58 9.89 -16.02
C GLN A 34 -2.48 10.73 -14.74
N PHE A 35 -1.59 10.34 -13.82
CA PHE A 35 -1.46 11.06 -12.56
C PHE A 35 -0.89 12.46 -12.75
N HIS A 36 -1.65 13.45 -12.23
CA HIS A 36 -1.24 14.85 -12.11
C HIS A 36 -1.54 15.35 -10.69
N CYS A 37 -0.57 16.06 -10.10
CA CYS A 37 -0.78 16.68 -8.80
C CYS A 37 -1.82 17.81 -8.89
N LEU A 38 -2.76 17.85 -7.93
CA LEU A 38 -3.80 18.89 -7.85
C LEU A 38 -3.25 20.23 -7.32
N ALA A 39 -2.03 20.26 -6.85
CA ALA A 39 -1.36 21.45 -6.29
C ALA A 39 -2.26 22.19 -5.28
N GLY A 40 -2.48 23.51 -5.46
CA GLY A 40 -3.32 24.33 -4.56
C GLY A 40 -4.80 23.91 -4.50
N ALA A 41 -5.30 23.12 -5.45
CA ALA A 41 -6.67 22.58 -5.41
C ALA A 41 -6.78 21.26 -4.64
N CYS A 42 -5.67 20.76 -4.07
CA CYS A 42 -5.68 19.48 -3.35
C CYS A 42 -6.44 19.61 -2.02
N PRO A 43 -7.48 18.79 -1.77
CA PRO A 43 -8.27 18.86 -0.53
C PRO A 43 -7.48 18.37 0.69
N ASP A 44 -6.41 17.60 0.49
CA ASP A 44 -5.58 17.04 1.55
C ASP A 44 -4.10 17.00 1.14
N THR A 45 -3.40 18.11 1.39
CA THR A 45 -2.00 18.27 0.96
C THR A 45 -1.07 17.24 1.58
N CYS A 46 -0.09 16.75 0.80
CA CYS A 46 1.00 15.90 1.28
C CYS A 46 2.04 16.66 2.15
N CYS A 47 1.87 17.96 2.36
CA CYS A 47 2.74 18.80 3.20
C CYS A 47 2.23 18.91 4.64
N LYS A 48 1.46 17.93 5.14
CA LYS A 48 0.95 17.91 6.51
C LYS A 48 0.87 16.50 7.10
N ASP A 49 0.88 16.46 8.42
CA ASP A 49 0.64 15.31 9.30
C ASP A 49 1.77 14.27 9.34
N TRP A 50 2.82 14.37 8.54
CA TRP A 50 3.99 13.50 8.60
C TRP A 50 5.31 14.24 8.42
N GLU A 51 6.35 13.70 9.02
CA GLU A 51 7.72 14.18 8.89
C GLU A 51 8.36 13.58 7.63
N ILE A 52 9.07 14.42 6.87
CA ILE A 52 9.74 14.04 5.64
C ILE A 52 11.24 14.14 5.84
N ILE A 53 11.92 13.00 5.89
CA ILE A 53 13.38 12.95 5.95
C ILE A 53 13.95 13.42 4.62
N LEU A 54 14.92 14.31 4.70
CA LEU A 54 15.62 14.86 3.55
C LEU A 54 16.80 13.98 3.15
N ASP A 55 16.94 13.71 1.86
CA ASP A 55 18.12 13.07 1.33
C ASP A 55 19.37 13.98 1.48
N GLU A 56 20.54 13.37 1.61
CA GLU A 56 21.80 14.11 1.86
C GLU A 56 22.12 15.16 0.80
N LYS A 57 21.85 14.84 -0.48
CA LYS A 57 22.10 15.76 -1.60
C LYS A 57 21.21 17.00 -1.51
N THR A 58 19.93 16.81 -1.23
CA THR A 58 18.98 17.91 -1.05
C THR A 58 19.31 18.71 0.20
N LEU A 59 19.65 18.05 1.31
CA LEU A 59 20.06 18.71 2.54
C LEU A 59 21.29 19.59 2.33
N ALA A 60 22.31 19.11 1.64
CA ALA A 60 23.51 19.90 1.31
C ALA A 60 23.15 21.14 0.48
N ARG A 61 22.26 20.96 -0.53
CA ARG A 61 21.74 22.08 -1.35
C ARG A 61 20.98 23.09 -0.51
N TYR A 62 20.07 22.67 0.37
CA TYR A 62 19.28 23.57 1.21
C TYR A 62 20.14 24.36 2.21
N ARG A 63 21.18 23.73 2.78
CA ARG A 63 22.14 24.40 3.64
C ARG A 63 22.96 25.49 2.92
N ALA A 64 23.22 25.32 1.62
CA ALA A 64 23.97 26.23 0.78
C ALA A 64 23.11 27.32 0.10
N LEU A 65 21.76 27.30 0.25
CA LEU A 65 20.88 28.29 -0.36
C LEU A 65 21.19 29.71 0.17
N PRO A 66 21.42 30.70 -0.72
CA PRO A 66 21.66 32.08 -0.31
C PRO A 66 20.35 32.83 -0.04
N GLY A 67 20.47 33.99 0.66
CA GLY A 67 19.40 34.95 0.82
C GLY A 67 18.32 34.55 1.82
N VAL A 68 17.32 35.41 1.95
CA VAL A 68 16.24 35.31 2.95
C VAL A 68 15.50 33.96 2.87
N PHE A 69 15.17 33.50 1.65
CA PHE A 69 14.50 32.21 1.50
C PHE A 69 15.41 31.03 1.91
N GLY A 70 16.72 31.12 1.68
CA GLY A 70 17.68 30.14 2.17
C GLY A 70 17.73 30.09 3.70
N ASP A 71 17.64 31.24 4.37
CA ASP A 71 17.55 31.31 5.83
C ASP A 71 16.25 30.68 6.35
N GLU A 72 15.12 30.95 5.71
CA GLU A 72 13.84 30.34 6.05
C GLU A 72 13.89 28.81 5.93
N VAL A 73 14.45 28.27 4.83
CA VAL A 73 14.60 26.83 4.63
C VAL A 73 15.48 26.23 5.71
N ARG A 74 16.63 26.85 6.04
CA ARG A 74 17.53 26.35 7.11
C ARG A 74 16.86 26.37 8.48
N ASN A 75 16.10 27.42 8.80
CA ASN A 75 15.37 27.55 10.06
C ASN A 75 14.22 26.55 10.20
N ALA A 76 13.70 26.04 9.07
CA ALA A 76 12.67 25.01 9.02
C ALA A 76 13.19 23.60 9.30
N LEU A 77 14.51 23.39 9.28
CA LEU A 77 15.13 22.08 9.49
C LEU A 77 15.20 21.70 10.98
N THR A 78 15.07 20.43 11.24
CA THR A 78 15.32 19.81 12.55
C THR A 78 15.98 18.45 12.34
N THR A 79 16.72 17.98 13.35
CA THR A 79 17.37 16.68 13.32
C THR A 79 16.89 15.88 14.53
N ASP A 80 16.50 14.63 14.33
CA ASP A 80 16.06 13.74 15.40
C ASP A 80 17.24 13.10 16.16
N ALA A 81 16.92 12.20 17.09
CA ALA A 81 17.93 11.51 17.91
C ALA A 81 18.73 10.49 17.10
N GLU A 82 18.20 9.99 16.01
CA GLU A 82 18.81 9.04 15.07
C GLU A 82 19.73 9.73 14.06
N GLY A 83 19.73 11.07 14.01
CA GLY A 83 20.55 11.88 13.11
C GLY A 83 19.88 12.21 11.78
N ASP A 84 18.62 11.85 11.60
CA ASP A 84 17.87 12.15 10.38
C ASP A 84 17.39 13.59 10.39
N THR A 85 17.61 14.31 9.29
CA THR A 85 17.19 15.72 9.14
C THR A 85 15.91 15.81 8.33
N MET A 86 14.95 16.60 8.86
CA MET A 86 13.61 16.76 8.30
C MET A 86 13.12 18.22 8.45
N PHE A 87 11.97 18.54 7.86
CA PHE A 87 11.27 19.80 8.16
C PHE A 87 10.51 19.67 9.48
N ARG A 88 10.73 20.64 10.39
CA ARG A 88 9.99 20.74 11.66
C ARG A 88 8.57 21.17 11.38
N LEU A 89 7.61 20.28 11.57
CA LEU A 89 6.19 20.62 11.39
C LEU A 89 5.75 21.69 12.41
N THR A 90 4.94 22.64 11.94
CA THR A 90 4.27 23.65 12.77
C THR A 90 2.77 23.40 12.65
N ASP A 91 2.12 23.11 13.77
CA ASP A 91 0.69 22.73 13.80
C ASP A 91 0.33 21.63 12.78
N GLY A 92 1.23 20.64 12.64
CA GLY A 92 1.07 19.53 11.71
C GLY A 92 1.41 19.86 10.24
N HIS A 93 1.82 21.09 9.90
CA HIS A 93 2.12 21.49 8.54
C HIS A 93 3.61 21.72 8.30
N CYS A 94 4.05 21.40 7.08
CA CYS A 94 5.37 21.80 6.62
C CYS A 94 5.51 23.33 6.66
N PRO A 95 6.56 23.89 7.27
CA PRO A 95 6.73 25.35 7.40
C PRO A 95 6.94 26.05 6.04
N LEU A 96 7.23 25.29 5.00
CA LEU A 96 7.39 25.80 3.62
C LEU A 96 6.10 25.66 2.78
N LEU A 97 4.97 25.32 3.40
CA LEU A 97 3.64 25.38 2.78
C LEU A 97 3.14 26.83 2.82
N SER A 98 2.74 27.38 1.67
CA SER A 98 2.14 28.71 1.59
C SER A 98 0.67 28.67 2.05
N SER A 99 0.10 29.86 2.31
CA SER A 99 -1.34 30.04 2.61
C SER A 99 -2.26 29.49 1.51
N ASP A 100 -1.77 29.47 0.27
CA ASP A 100 -2.50 28.97 -0.90
C ASP A 100 -2.34 27.46 -1.13
N GLY A 101 -1.76 26.74 -0.15
CA GLY A 101 -1.56 25.29 -0.22
C GLY A 101 -0.44 24.84 -1.17
N LEU A 102 0.45 25.75 -1.57
CA LEU A 102 1.54 25.46 -2.50
C LEU A 102 2.89 25.33 -1.79
N CYS A 103 3.75 24.46 -2.30
CA CYS A 103 5.11 24.28 -1.78
C CYS A 103 6.01 25.47 -2.18
N ARG A 104 6.51 26.23 -1.21
CA ARG A 104 7.37 27.39 -1.45
C ARG A 104 8.74 27.01 -2.03
N VAL A 105 9.24 25.80 -1.74
CA VAL A 105 10.44 25.29 -2.41
C VAL A 105 10.20 25.14 -3.90
N GLN A 106 9.09 24.50 -4.28
CA GLN A 106 8.74 24.33 -5.69
C GLN A 106 8.48 25.66 -6.41
N LEU A 107 7.77 26.58 -5.74
CA LEU A 107 7.50 27.92 -6.31
C LEU A 107 8.76 28.74 -6.54
N SER A 108 9.71 28.69 -5.58
CA SER A 108 10.90 29.56 -5.60
C SER A 108 12.09 28.95 -6.37
N LEU A 109 12.21 27.62 -6.38
CA LEU A 109 13.40 26.93 -6.88
C LEU A 109 13.09 25.87 -7.96
N GLY A 110 11.80 25.61 -8.25
CA GLY A 110 11.36 24.58 -9.18
C GLY A 110 11.27 23.18 -8.57
N GLU A 111 10.65 22.24 -9.32
CA GLU A 111 10.43 20.85 -8.92
C GLU A 111 11.74 20.10 -8.63
N GLU A 112 12.79 20.38 -9.40
CA GLU A 112 14.13 19.80 -9.24
C GLU A 112 14.80 20.13 -7.89
N ALA A 113 14.27 21.13 -7.18
CA ALA A 113 14.72 21.49 -5.86
C ALA A 113 14.07 20.69 -4.73
N LEU A 114 12.98 19.99 -4.99
CA LEU A 114 12.34 19.13 -4.02
C LEU A 114 13.26 17.98 -3.58
N CYS A 115 13.14 17.53 -2.33
CA CYS A 115 13.78 16.29 -1.90
C CYS A 115 13.17 15.09 -2.60
N ASP A 116 13.93 13.98 -2.61
CA ASP A 116 13.51 12.77 -3.33
C ASP A 116 12.14 12.28 -2.89
N THR A 117 11.83 12.30 -1.59
CA THR A 117 10.52 11.92 -1.05
C THR A 117 9.39 12.82 -1.56
N CYS A 118 9.55 14.16 -1.48
CA CYS A 118 8.53 15.10 -1.95
C CYS A 118 8.30 15.01 -3.45
N ARG A 119 9.38 14.84 -4.24
CA ARG A 119 9.31 14.72 -5.69
C ARG A 119 8.67 13.40 -6.14
N ALA A 120 8.98 12.31 -5.42
CA ALA A 120 8.44 11.00 -5.76
C ALA A 120 6.95 10.86 -5.39
N HIS A 121 6.51 11.47 -4.28
CA HIS A 121 5.12 11.30 -3.81
C HIS A 121 4.09 11.69 -4.89
N PRO A 122 3.05 10.87 -5.10
CA PRO A 122 2.66 9.63 -4.42
C PRO A 122 3.23 8.34 -5.05
N ARG A 123 4.28 8.43 -5.83
CA ARG A 123 4.88 7.29 -6.53
C ARG A 123 5.76 6.48 -5.60
N PHE A 124 5.44 5.20 -5.46
CA PHE A 124 6.27 4.22 -4.76
C PHE A 124 6.84 3.23 -5.76
N TYR A 125 8.14 3.03 -5.70
CA TYR A 125 8.86 2.12 -6.56
C TYR A 125 9.40 0.93 -5.75
N GLU A 126 9.22 -0.28 -6.30
CA GLU A 126 9.82 -1.50 -5.78
C GLU A 126 10.65 -2.15 -6.90
N GLU A 127 11.87 -2.55 -6.62
CA GLU A 127 12.78 -3.12 -7.61
C GLU A 127 12.97 -4.61 -7.38
N TYR A 128 12.85 -5.40 -8.45
CA TYR A 128 13.01 -6.84 -8.50
C TYR A 128 13.90 -7.21 -9.70
N GLY A 129 15.23 -7.26 -9.48
CA GLY A 129 16.19 -7.49 -10.55
C GLY A 129 16.10 -6.40 -11.63
N GLN A 130 15.69 -6.79 -12.83
CA GLN A 130 15.54 -5.86 -13.96
C GLN A 130 14.14 -5.26 -14.09
N THR A 131 13.25 -5.51 -13.12
CA THR A 131 11.89 -4.98 -13.11
C THR A 131 11.72 -4.00 -11.96
N LYS A 132 11.14 -2.85 -12.27
CA LYS A 132 10.72 -1.84 -11.33
C LYS A 132 9.20 -1.75 -11.37
N GLU A 133 8.55 -1.78 -10.23
CA GLU A 133 7.09 -1.66 -10.14
C GLU A 133 6.73 -0.30 -9.56
N LEU A 134 5.76 0.37 -10.18
CA LEU A 134 5.22 1.65 -9.72
C LEU A 134 3.84 1.44 -9.12
N THR A 135 3.64 1.94 -7.90
CA THR A 135 2.34 2.07 -7.26
C THR A 135 2.10 3.54 -6.91
N LEU A 136 0.90 4.07 -7.17
CA LEU A 136 0.48 5.38 -6.68
C LEU A 136 -0.18 5.20 -5.32
N SER A 137 0.35 5.87 -4.28
CA SER A 137 -0.24 5.82 -2.94
C SER A 137 -1.65 6.41 -2.91
N ILE A 138 -2.58 5.65 -2.36
CA ILE A 138 -3.97 6.10 -2.17
C ILE A 138 -4.14 7.14 -1.04
N SER A 139 -3.07 7.46 -0.30
CA SER A 139 -3.06 8.62 0.60
C SER A 139 -3.14 9.95 -0.15
N CYS A 140 -2.84 9.96 -1.45
CA CYS A 140 -2.97 11.12 -2.31
C CYS A 140 -4.38 11.16 -2.93
N PRO A 141 -5.16 12.25 -2.74
CA PRO A 141 -6.50 12.38 -3.30
C PRO A 141 -6.55 12.16 -4.82
N ALA A 142 -5.63 12.75 -5.58
CA ALA A 142 -5.59 12.56 -7.03
C ALA A 142 -5.29 11.11 -7.45
N ALA A 143 -4.51 10.38 -6.64
CA ALA A 143 -4.18 8.99 -6.94
C ALA A 143 -5.34 8.04 -6.65
N ILE A 144 -6.07 8.26 -5.55
CA ILE A 144 -7.23 7.44 -5.21
C ILE A 144 -8.41 7.72 -6.15
N ASP A 145 -8.60 8.97 -6.58
CA ASP A 145 -9.62 9.33 -7.57
C ASP A 145 -9.36 8.58 -8.90
N LEU A 146 -8.12 8.52 -9.36
CA LEU A 146 -7.75 7.74 -10.54
C LEU A 146 -8.00 6.24 -10.35
N LEU A 147 -7.74 5.70 -9.16
CA LEU A 147 -8.03 4.30 -8.85
C LEU A 147 -9.54 4.01 -8.89
N PHE A 148 -10.36 4.89 -8.31
CA PHE A 148 -11.82 4.72 -8.24
C PHE A 148 -12.50 4.96 -9.58
N ALA A 149 -11.93 5.80 -10.45
CA ALA A 149 -12.41 5.99 -11.83
C ALA A 149 -12.26 4.74 -12.72
N GLN A 150 -11.64 3.65 -12.23
CA GLN A 150 -11.47 2.42 -13.01
C GLN A 150 -12.74 1.55 -12.92
N GLU A 151 -13.66 1.71 -13.84
CA GLU A 151 -14.91 0.91 -13.92
C GLU A 151 -14.66 -0.50 -14.48
N THR A 152 -13.62 -0.67 -15.29
CA THR A 152 -13.20 -1.98 -15.84
C THR A 152 -12.07 -2.60 -15.01
N PRO A 153 -11.87 -3.94 -15.04
CA PRO A 153 -10.78 -4.57 -14.35
C PRO A 153 -9.42 -3.92 -14.66
N ILE A 154 -8.71 -3.52 -13.60
CA ILE A 154 -7.42 -2.84 -13.72
C ILE A 154 -6.42 -3.72 -14.46
N LYS A 155 -5.81 -3.17 -15.50
CA LYS A 155 -4.72 -3.78 -16.26
C LYS A 155 -3.38 -3.16 -15.86
N PHE A 156 -2.33 -3.93 -16.07
CA PHE A 156 -0.96 -3.48 -15.83
C PHE A 156 -0.21 -3.44 -17.15
N VAL A 157 0.64 -2.44 -17.31
CA VAL A 157 1.47 -2.25 -18.49
C VAL A 157 2.95 -2.39 -18.12
N CYS A 158 3.74 -2.89 -19.06
CA CYS A 158 5.19 -2.99 -18.93
C CYS A 158 5.83 -2.16 -20.04
N ARG A 159 6.75 -1.27 -19.67
CA ARG A 159 7.49 -0.44 -20.62
C ARG A 159 8.96 -0.35 -20.24
N GLU A 160 9.81 0.06 -21.17
CA GLU A 160 11.20 0.38 -20.86
C GLU A 160 11.25 1.66 -20.01
N ASP A 161 12.04 1.64 -18.93
CA ASP A 161 12.19 2.80 -18.03
C ASP A 161 13.35 3.73 -18.47
N GLY A 162 14.21 3.26 -19.35
CA GLY A 162 15.41 4.00 -19.79
C GLY A 162 16.49 4.13 -18.70
N ALA A 163 16.21 3.75 -17.47
CA ALA A 163 17.20 3.75 -16.40
C ALA A 163 18.13 2.53 -16.51
N PRO A 164 19.41 2.67 -16.14
CA PRO A 164 20.33 1.53 -16.06
C PRO A 164 19.86 0.58 -14.96
N VAL A 165 20.07 -0.73 -15.16
CA VAL A 165 19.80 -1.73 -14.11
C VAL A 165 20.68 -1.45 -12.91
N SER A 166 20.11 -1.12 -11.77
CA SER A 166 20.79 -0.89 -10.51
C SER A 166 21.07 -2.23 -9.84
N GLY A 167 22.26 -2.81 -10.10
CA GLY A 167 22.82 -3.92 -9.34
C GLY A 167 22.01 -5.22 -9.32
N CYS A 168 22.68 -6.35 -9.10
CA CYS A 168 22.02 -7.63 -8.81
C CYS A 168 21.47 -7.57 -7.37
N ASN A 169 20.15 -7.60 -7.22
CA ASN A 169 19.56 -8.03 -5.98
C ASN A 169 19.83 -9.55 -5.86
N ASP A 170 20.09 -10.06 -4.65
CA ASP A 170 20.15 -11.50 -4.33
C ASP A 170 18.73 -12.12 -4.48
N LEU A 171 18.12 -11.87 -5.61
CA LEU A 171 16.77 -12.28 -5.94
C LEU A 171 16.81 -13.73 -6.43
N ASP A 172 16.06 -14.60 -5.78
CA ASP A 172 15.81 -15.96 -6.27
C ASP A 172 14.87 -15.87 -7.50
N PRO A 173 15.36 -16.17 -8.73
CA PRO A 173 14.56 -15.99 -9.94
C PRO A 173 13.34 -16.91 -9.97
N ASP A 174 13.47 -18.16 -9.51
CA ASP A 174 12.37 -19.15 -9.54
C ASP A 174 11.23 -18.68 -8.63
N ARG A 175 11.58 -18.19 -7.45
CA ARG A 175 10.62 -17.61 -6.51
C ARG A 175 9.98 -16.34 -7.07
N TYR A 176 10.77 -15.47 -7.69
CA TYR A 176 10.24 -14.24 -8.28
C TYR A 176 9.21 -14.52 -9.37
N PHE A 177 9.56 -15.36 -10.35
CA PHE A 177 8.66 -15.69 -11.46
C PHE A 177 7.42 -16.45 -10.97
N ALA A 178 7.59 -17.34 -9.99
CA ALA A 178 6.47 -18.06 -9.39
C ALA A 178 5.50 -17.11 -8.68
N LEU A 179 6.01 -16.18 -7.85
CA LEU A 179 5.19 -15.25 -7.10
C LEU A 179 4.55 -14.19 -7.99
N ARG A 180 5.22 -13.74 -9.04
CA ARG A 180 4.64 -12.83 -10.03
C ARG A 180 3.42 -13.45 -10.71
N ARG A 181 3.55 -14.67 -11.24
CA ARG A 181 2.43 -15.42 -11.85
C ARG A 181 1.30 -15.70 -10.87
N ALA A 182 1.66 -16.01 -9.63
CA ALA A 182 0.68 -16.23 -8.57
C ALA A 182 -0.06 -14.92 -8.20
N ARG A 183 0.61 -13.76 -8.17
CA ARG A 183 -0.04 -12.47 -7.98
C ARG A 183 -1.02 -12.15 -9.11
N ASP A 184 -0.67 -12.43 -10.36
CA ASP A 184 -1.58 -12.25 -11.50
C ASP A 184 -2.86 -13.09 -11.31
N THR A 185 -2.73 -14.34 -10.82
CA THR A 185 -3.88 -15.19 -10.48
C THR A 185 -4.67 -14.63 -9.28
N ALA A 186 -4.00 -14.10 -8.24
CA ALA A 186 -4.67 -13.47 -7.10
C ALA A 186 -5.48 -12.25 -7.54
N ILE A 187 -4.95 -11.43 -8.44
CA ILE A 187 -5.64 -10.29 -9.05
C ILE A 187 -6.84 -10.78 -9.88
N SER A 188 -6.68 -11.84 -10.67
CA SER A 188 -7.79 -12.42 -11.45
C SER A 188 -8.91 -12.97 -10.55
N ILE A 189 -8.60 -13.59 -9.41
CA ILE A 189 -9.59 -14.01 -8.40
C ILE A 189 -10.32 -12.77 -7.86
N THR A 190 -9.59 -11.71 -7.54
CA THR A 190 -10.14 -10.44 -7.02
C THR A 190 -11.09 -9.79 -8.03
N GLN A 191 -10.76 -9.83 -9.31
CA GLN A 191 -11.52 -9.21 -10.40
C GLN A 191 -12.60 -10.12 -11.00
N ASN A 192 -12.86 -11.28 -10.42
CA ASN A 192 -13.93 -12.17 -10.88
C ASN A 192 -15.32 -11.66 -10.42
N ARG A 193 -15.88 -10.72 -11.17
CA ARG A 193 -17.18 -10.06 -10.88
C ARG A 193 -18.38 -10.99 -10.94
N ALA A 194 -18.24 -12.24 -11.38
CA ALA A 194 -19.29 -13.26 -11.29
C ALA A 194 -19.53 -13.74 -9.85
N LEU A 195 -18.62 -13.40 -8.92
CA LEU A 195 -18.69 -13.77 -7.50
C LEU A 195 -18.85 -12.51 -6.62
N PRO A 196 -19.62 -12.61 -5.52
CA PRO A 196 -19.61 -11.58 -4.49
C PRO A 196 -18.21 -11.31 -3.95
N ILE A 197 -17.97 -10.09 -3.43
CA ILE A 197 -16.64 -9.70 -2.94
C ILE A 197 -16.16 -10.62 -1.80
N SER A 198 -17.03 -11.01 -0.87
CA SER A 198 -16.73 -11.93 0.23
C SER A 198 -16.27 -13.31 -0.25
N ASP A 199 -16.89 -13.84 -1.31
CA ASP A 199 -16.48 -15.09 -1.93
C ASP A 199 -15.08 -14.96 -2.59
N ARG A 200 -14.81 -13.82 -3.26
CA ARG A 200 -13.48 -13.53 -3.84
C ARG A 200 -12.40 -13.47 -2.76
N LEU A 201 -12.66 -12.79 -1.64
CA LEU A 201 -11.74 -12.69 -0.49
C LEU A 201 -11.49 -14.07 0.15
N SER A 202 -12.53 -14.89 0.29
CA SER A 202 -12.42 -16.26 0.77
C SER A 202 -11.53 -17.11 -0.14
N LEU A 203 -11.72 -17.03 -1.46
CA LEU A 203 -10.89 -17.72 -2.44
C LEU A 203 -9.45 -17.25 -2.40
N LEU A 204 -9.24 -15.95 -2.31
CA LEU A 204 -7.92 -15.33 -2.23
C LEU A 204 -7.14 -15.85 -1.02
N LEU A 205 -7.75 -15.88 0.16
CA LEU A 205 -7.13 -16.41 1.39
C LEU A 205 -6.82 -17.93 1.25
N LEU A 206 -7.75 -18.71 0.71
CA LEU A 206 -7.53 -20.14 0.46
C LEU A 206 -6.42 -20.39 -0.58
N PHE A 207 -6.33 -19.55 -1.62
CA PHE A 207 -5.24 -19.56 -2.58
C PHE A 207 -3.90 -19.27 -1.90
N ALA A 208 -3.83 -18.18 -1.12
CA ALA A 208 -2.63 -17.78 -0.41
C ALA A 208 -2.11 -18.86 0.57
N VAL A 209 -3.02 -19.55 1.28
CA VAL A 209 -2.65 -20.69 2.16
C VAL A 209 -1.97 -21.82 1.37
N ARG A 210 -2.49 -22.15 0.20
CA ARG A 210 -1.92 -23.23 -0.62
C ARG A 210 -0.60 -22.82 -1.25
N LEU A 211 -0.53 -21.58 -1.69
CA LEU A 211 0.68 -21.02 -2.27
C LEU A 211 1.79 -20.88 -1.23
N GLN A 212 1.47 -20.47 0.02
CA GLN A 212 2.44 -20.42 1.10
C GLN A 212 3.10 -21.79 1.34
N ARG A 213 2.31 -22.87 1.33
CA ARG A 213 2.86 -24.24 1.47
C ARG A 213 3.80 -24.64 0.31
N LEU A 214 3.53 -24.12 -0.89
CA LEU A 214 4.41 -24.32 -2.05
C LEU A 214 5.74 -23.56 -1.86
N ILE A 215 5.66 -22.33 -1.36
CA ILE A 215 6.83 -21.48 -1.06
C ILE A 215 7.67 -22.11 0.06
N ASP A 216 7.03 -22.55 1.14
CA ASP A 216 7.71 -23.18 2.29
C ASP A 216 8.46 -24.46 1.87
N ALA A 217 7.92 -25.21 0.90
CA ALA A 217 8.50 -26.42 0.36
C ALA A 217 9.42 -26.19 -0.86
N GLU A 218 9.59 -24.95 -1.31
CA GLU A 218 10.31 -24.56 -2.54
C GLU A 218 9.84 -25.37 -3.79
N ALA A 219 8.56 -25.78 -3.79
CA ALA A 219 8.01 -26.67 -4.79
C ALA A 219 7.40 -25.90 -5.98
N TYR A 220 8.14 -24.93 -6.54
CA TYR A 220 7.66 -24.02 -7.60
C TYR A 220 7.21 -24.73 -8.86
N GLY A 221 7.77 -25.92 -9.18
CA GLY A 221 7.33 -26.75 -10.29
C GLY A 221 5.88 -27.26 -10.17
N ARG A 222 5.23 -27.16 -9.00
CA ARG A 222 3.81 -27.51 -8.79
C ARG A 222 2.87 -26.31 -8.94
N LEU A 223 3.40 -25.13 -9.25
CA LEU A 223 2.62 -23.90 -9.34
C LEU A 223 1.51 -24.00 -10.36
N ASP A 224 1.79 -24.48 -11.57
CA ASP A 224 0.79 -24.59 -12.65
C ASP A 224 -0.44 -25.39 -12.25
N GLY A 225 -0.23 -26.51 -11.55
CA GLY A 225 -1.33 -27.31 -11.02
C GLY A 225 -2.12 -26.58 -9.91
N LEU A 226 -1.50 -25.69 -9.16
CA LEU A 226 -2.20 -24.84 -8.19
C LEU A 226 -3.02 -23.77 -8.92
N LEU A 227 -2.43 -23.03 -9.87
CA LEU A 227 -3.10 -21.96 -10.62
C LEU A 227 -4.33 -22.52 -11.36
N ALA A 228 -4.17 -23.65 -12.06
CA ALA A 228 -5.26 -24.31 -12.78
C ALA A 228 -6.47 -24.65 -11.88
N ARG A 229 -6.25 -25.00 -10.60
CA ARG A 229 -7.34 -25.28 -9.66
C ARG A 229 -8.18 -24.06 -9.30
N PHE A 230 -7.62 -22.87 -9.36
CA PHE A 230 -8.34 -21.62 -9.08
C PHE A 230 -8.95 -21.01 -10.34
N SER A 231 -8.69 -21.62 -11.52
CA SER A 231 -9.38 -21.34 -12.78
C SER A 231 -10.44 -22.42 -13.12
N ASP A 232 -10.49 -23.53 -12.38
CA ASP A 232 -11.47 -24.59 -12.57
C ASP A 232 -12.73 -24.35 -11.73
N ASP A 233 -13.86 -24.17 -12.39
CA ASP A 233 -15.15 -23.86 -11.73
C ASP A 233 -15.57 -24.86 -10.66
N ARG A 234 -15.31 -26.17 -10.89
CA ARG A 234 -15.68 -27.20 -9.93
C ARG A 234 -14.81 -27.16 -8.68
N ALA A 235 -13.51 -26.86 -8.84
CA ALA A 235 -12.60 -26.70 -7.72
C ALA A 235 -12.91 -25.40 -6.95
N VAL A 236 -13.24 -24.31 -7.65
CA VAL A 236 -13.67 -23.03 -7.06
C VAL A 236 -14.94 -23.21 -6.23
N ARG A 237 -16.00 -23.84 -6.78
CA ARG A 237 -17.22 -24.14 -6.02
C ARG A 237 -16.95 -24.95 -4.76
N ARG A 238 -16.06 -25.96 -4.81
CA ARG A 238 -15.67 -26.73 -3.61
C ARG A 238 -14.91 -25.91 -2.58
N ALA A 239 -14.05 -25.00 -3.04
CA ALA A 239 -13.32 -24.10 -2.16
C ALA A 239 -14.28 -23.12 -1.45
N LEU A 240 -15.23 -22.54 -2.17
CA LEU A 240 -16.27 -21.66 -1.61
C LEU A 240 -17.17 -22.40 -0.62
N ALA A 241 -17.62 -23.63 -0.94
CA ALA A 241 -18.40 -24.45 0.01
C ALA A 241 -17.63 -24.73 1.31
N ARG A 242 -16.30 -24.82 1.25
CA ARG A 242 -15.45 -24.94 2.45
C ARG A 242 -15.39 -23.63 3.23
N ALA A 243 -15.22 -22.50 2.53
CA ALA A 243 -15.19 -21.18 3.16
C ALA A 243 -16.50 -20.88 3.89
N LYS A 244 -17.65 -21.13 3.24
CA LYS A 244 -18.98 -20.93 3.84
C LYS A 244 -19.21 -21.74 5.13
N ARG A 245 -18.63 -22.94 5.23
CA ARG A 245 -18.67 -23.69 6.51
C ARG A 245 -17.85 -23.02 7.61
N MET A 246 -16.83 -22.24 7.28
CA MET A 246 -16.05 -21.49 8.26
C MET A 246 -16.79 -20.21 8.67
N GLN A 247 -17.50 -19.58 7.75
CA GLN A 247 -18.34 -18.39 8.00
C GLN A 247 -19.60 -18.70 8.82
N SER A 248 -20.06 -19.96 8.88
CA SER A 248 -21.22 -20.36 9.69
C SER A 248 -21.10 -20.08 11.19
N LYS A 249 -19.92 -19.68 11.65
CA LYS A 249 -19.65 -19.18 13.01
C LYS A 249 -19.02 -17.79 12.91
N PRO A 250 -19.82 -16.74 12.67
CA PRO A 250 -19.30 -15.40 12.54
C PRO A 250 -18.56 -14.95 13.80
N SER A 251 -17.48 -14.26 13.62
CA SER A 251 -16.67 -13.67 14.67
C SER A 251 -16.89 -12.16 14.72
N ALA A 252 -16.80 -11.57 15.92
CA ALA A 252 -16.85 -10.13 16.05
C ALA A 252 -15.61 -9.48 15.41
N PHE A 253 -15.74 -8.27 14.93
CA PHE A 253 -14.63 -7.50 14.37
C PHE A 253 -13.72 -6.88 15.44
N PHE A 254 -14.12 -6.97 16.70
CA PHE A 254 -13.43 -6.39 17.85
C PHE A 254 -11.91 -6.62 17.91
N PRO A 255 -11.35 -7.82 17.63
CA PRO A 255 -9.89 -8.00 17.58
C PRO A 255 -9.18 -7.10 16.56
N CYS A 256 -9.82 -6.81 15.42
CA CYS A 256 -9.28 -5.88 14.42
C CYS A 256 -9.33 -4.43 14.92
N TRP A 257 -10.41 -4.03 15.59
CA TRP A 257 -10.51 -2.72 16.23
C TRP A 257 -9.43 -2.52 17.29
N MET A 258 -9.20 -3.50 18.14
CA MET A 258 -8.13 -3.45 19.13
C MET A 258 -6.76 -3.33 18.50
N LEU A 259 -6.55 -3.99 17.35
CA LEU A 259 -5.30 -3.86 16.61
C LEU A 259 -5.12 -2.45 16.07
N LEU A 260 -6.12 -1.89 15.38
CA LEU A 260 -6.06 -0.53 14.85
C LEU A 260 -5.81 0.49 15.96
N ASN A 261 -6.51 0.37 17.10
CA ASN A 261 -6.35 1.27 18.24
C ASN A 261 -4.96 1.19 18.91
N ASN A 262 -4.24 0.07 18.75
CA ASN A 262 -2.87 -0.10 19.25
C ASN A 262 -1.79 0.27 18.22
N MET A 263 -2.16 0.70 17.01
CA MET A 263 -1.24 1.23 16.02
C MET A 263 -0.82 2.67 16.37
N GLU A 264 0.27 3.13 15.77
CA GLU A 264 0.61 4.55 15.81
C GLU A 264 -0.38 5.35 14.99
N HIS A 265 -0.89 6.45 15.55
CA HIS A 265 -1.79 7.37 14.87
C HIS A 265 -1.10 8.72 14.66
N LEU A 266 -1.28 9.28 13.48
CA LEU A 266 -0.73 10.59 13.11
C LEU A 266 -1.72 11.71 13.43
N THR A 267 -3.03 11.44 13.26
CA THR A 267 -4.05 12.49 13.32
C THR A 267 -5.19 12.17 14.28
N LYS A 268 -5.67 13.19 14.98
CA LYS A 268 -6.90 13.10 15.79
C LYS A 268 -8.15 12.78 14.96
N ARG A 269 -8.11 13.11 13.66
CA ARG A 269 -9.20 12.79 12.74
C ARG A 269 -9.37 11.29 12.60
N PHE A 270 -8.27 10.55 12.49
CA PHE A 270 -8.30 9.09 12.41
C PHE A 270 -8.75 8.46 13.74
N GLU A 271 -8.23 8.96 14.88
CA GLU A 271 -8.68 8.52 16.21
C GLU A 271 -10.19 8.71 16.37
N SER A 272 -10.73 9.87 15.98
CA SER A 272 -12.17 10.16 16.05
C SER A 272 -12.98 9.22 15.14
N MET A 273 -12.47 8.88 13.96
CA MET A 273 -13.12 7.94 13.04
C MET A 273 -13.14 6.52 13.61
N LEU A 274 -12.04 6.06 14.22
CA LEU A 274 -11.97 4.78 14.93
C LEU A 274 -12.96 4.73 16.11
N ASP A 275 -12.97 5.77 16.93
CA ASP A 275 -13.88 5.87 18.07
C ASP A 275 -15.34 5.83 17.65
N ALA A 276 -15.69 6.48 16.53
CA ALA A 276 -17.04 6.48 15.99
C ALA A 276 -17.44 5.06 15.51
N ALA A 277 -16.56 4.38 14.78
CA ALA A 277 -16.80 3.03 14.29
C ALA A 277 -16.87 2.00 15.43
N MET A 278 -16.03 2.12 16.45
CA MET A 278 -16.02 1.22 17.61
C MET A 278 -17.24 1.35 18.52
N ARG A 279 -17.93 2.50 18.52
CA ARG A 279 -19.17 2.72 19.29
C ARG A 279 -20.40 2.10 18.65
N GLN A 280 -20.33 1.72 17.41
CA GLN A 280 -21.40 0.98 16.75
C GLN A 280 -21.37 -0.46 17.28
N ASP A 281 -22.24 -0.77 18.22
CA ASP A 281 -22.43 -2.15 18.77
C ASP A 281 -23.21 -3.00 17.76
N ALA A 282 -22.77 -2.96 16.50
CA ALA A 282 -23.39 -3.61 15.37
C ALA A 282 -22.55 -4.85 14.95
N PRO A 283 -23.19 -5.87 14.35
CA PRO A 283 -22.43 -6.93 13.69
C PRO A 283 -21.57 -6.32 12.57
N PRO A 284 -20.46 -6.99 12.17
CA PRO A 284 -19.62 -6.51 11.09
C PRO A 284 -20.46 -6.14 9.84
N ALA A 285 -20.13 -5.02 9.20
CA ALA A 285 -20.87 -4.52 8.06
C ALA A 285 -20.77 -5.49 6.86
N ALA A 286 -21.83 -5.62 6.08
CA ALA A 286 -21.77 -6.32 4.81
C ALA A 286 -21.05 -5.46 3.76
N PHE A 287 -20.41 -6.10 2.78
CA PHE A 287 -19.91 -5.38 1.60
C PHE A 287 -21.09 -4.84 0.79
N ARG A 288 -21.12 -3.55 0.56
CA ARG A 288 -22.17 -2.87 -0.22
C ARG A 288 -22.00 -3.20 -1.69
N ALA A 289 -23.08 -3.60 -2.36
CA ALA A 289 -23.05 -4.00 -3.77
C ALA A 289 -22.65 -2.83 -4.69
N GLU A 290 -23.09 -1.62 -4.37
CA GLU A 290 -22.78 -0.38 -5.09
C GLU A 290 -21.31 0.01 -5.01
N LEU A 291 -20.58 -0.45 -3.99
CA LEU A 291 -19.16 -0.23 -3.79
C LEU A 291 -18.29 -1.43 -4.22
N ALA A 292 -18.88 -2.42 -4.90
CA ALA A 292 -18.14 -3.64 -5.26
C ALA A 292 -16.92 -3.36 -6.16
N VAL A 293 -17.02 -2.39 -7.07
CA VAL A 293 -15.90 -2.00 -7.95
C VAL A 293 -14.83 -1.22 -7.18
N PRO A 294 -15.16 -0.18 -6.39
CA PRO A 294 -14.19 0.45 -5.48
C PRO A 294 -13.47 -0.52 -4.55
N TYR A 295 -14.16 -1.47 -3.92
CA TYR A 295 -13.54 -2.51 -3.08
C TYR A 295 -12.61 -3.44 -3.88
N GLU A 296 -13.01 -3.83 -5.09
CA GLU A 296 -12.16 -4.58 -6.01
C GLU A 296 -10.87 -3.82 -6.32
N ASN A 297 -10.97 -2.54 -6.68
CA ASN A 297 -9.86 -1.69 -7.05
C ASN A 297 -8.89 -1.50 -5.87
N LEU A 298 -9.40 -1.27 -4.66
CA LEU A 298 -8.60 -1.20 -3.42
C LEU A 298 -7.84 -2.50 -3.17
N LEU A 299 -8.51 -3.65 -3.30
CA LEU A 299 -7.85 -4.94 -3.08
C LEU A 299 -6.76 -5.21 -4.13
N VAL A 300 -7.01 -4.88 -5.41
CA VAL A 300 -6.00 -4.97 -6.48
C VAL A 300 -4.81 -4.08 -6.17
N TYR A 301 -5.04 -2.85 -5.70
CA TYR A 301 -3.99 -1.93 -5.25
C TYR A 301 -3.14 -2.55 -4.14
N PHE A 302 -3.76 -3.07 -3.06
CA PHE A 302 -3.03 -3.69 -1.95
C PHE A 302 -2.24 -4.92 -2.40
N LEU A 303 -2.84 -5.79 -3.22
CA LEU A 303 -2.17 -6.98 -3.74
C LEU A 303 -0.97 -6.61 -4.62
N PHE A 304 -1.11 -5.64 -5.51
CA PHE A 304 -0.03 -5.20 -6.37
C PHE A 304 1.12 -4.61 -5.55
N ARG A 305 0.81 -3.78 -4.57
CA ARG A 305 1.79 -3.10 -3.72
C ARG A 305 2.55 -4.05 -2.77
N TYR A 306 1.86 -5.06 -2.20
CA TYR A 306 2.41 -5.80 -1.07
C TYR A 306 2.73 -7.27 -1.34
N ALA A 307 1.97 -7.96 -2.21
CA ALA A 307 2.09 -9.42 -2.31
C ALA A 307 3.47 -9.85 -2.83
N LEU A 308 4.03 -9.16 -3.83
CA LEU A 308 5.32 -9.55 -4.43
C LEU A 308 6.52 -9.33 -3.49
N LYS A 309 6.41 -8.49 -2.46
CA LYS A 309 7.44 -8.34 -1.42
C LYS A 309 7.77 -9.66 -0.71
N ALA A 310 6.90 -10.68 -0.81
CA ALA A 310 7.16 -12.04 -0.35
C ALA A 310 8.34 -12.72 -1.07
N VAL A 311 8.80 -12.19 -2.18
CA VAL A 311 10.04 -12.63 -2.84
C VAL A 311 11.24 -12.51 -1.89
N ASN A 312 11.27 -11.47 -1.05
CA ASN A 312 12.39 -11.19 -0.16
C ASN A 312 12.35 -12.03 1.15
N ASP A 313 11.15 -12.30 1.69
CA ASP A 313 10.99 -12.89 3.03
C ASP A 313 10.16 -14.18 3.06
N ARG A 314 9.67 -14.66 1.90
CA ARG A 314 8.82 -15.84 1.75
C ARG A 314 7.46 -15.77 2.48
N GLN A 315 7.05 -14.57 2.94
CA GLN A 315 5.86 -14.38 3.78
C GLN A 315 4.63 -13.96 2.94
N LEU A 316 4.19 -14.80 2.01
CA LEU A 316 3.06 -14.46 1.13
C LEU A 316 1.72 -14.44 1.88
N LEU A 317 1.39 -15.50 2.63
CA LEU A 317 0.11 -15.58 3.35
C LEU A 317 -0.09 -14.41 4.31
N PRO A 318 0.88 -14.01 5.15
CA PRO A 318 0.77 -12.82 5.97
C PRO A 318 0.48 -11.55 5.18
N ARG A 319 1.11 -11.37 4.01
CA ARG A 319 0.92 -10.19 3.15
C ARG A 319 -0.46 -10.17 2.50
N VAL A 320 -0.93 -11.29 1.96
CA VAL A 320 -2.28 -11.39 1.39
C VAL A 320 -3.34 -11.23 2.48
N ALA A 321 -3.12 -11.81 3.67
CA ALA A 321 -4.01 -11.62 4.80
C ALA A 321 -4.07 -10.15 5.24
N ALA A 322 -2.93 -9.43 5.23
CA ALA A 322 -2.90 -7.99 5.48
C ALA A 322 -3.68 -7.20 4.42
N CYS A 323 -3.59 -7.55 3.13
CA CYS A 323 -4.40 -6.92 2.09
C CYS A 323 -5.91 -7.08 2.34
N VAL A 324 -6.34 -8.29 2.75
CA VAL A 324 -7.75 -8.53 3.12
C VAL A 324 -8.12 -7.76 4.39
N PHE A 325 -7.25 -7.72 5.39
CA PHE A 325 -7.45 -6.93 6.62
C PHE A 325 -7.65 -5.45 6.33
N HIS A 326 -6.80 -4.84 5.48
CA HIS A 326 -6.95 -3.44 5.08
C HIS A 326 -8.34 -3.18 4.48
N LEU A 327 -8.80 -4.05 3.58
CA LEU A 327 -10.12 -3.90 2.96
C LEU A 327 -11.25 -4.05 3.97
N LEU A 328 -11.15 -5.00 4.90
CA LEU A 328 -12.13 -5.18 5.97
C LEU A 328 -12.19 -3.96 6.89
N CYS A 329 -11.04 -3.40 7.27
CA CYS A 329 -11.01 -2.17 8.05
C CYS A 329 -11.70 -1.02 7.32
N LEU A 330 -11.47 -0.85 6.02
CA LEU A 330 -12.13 0.18 5.23
C LEU A 330 -13.64 -0.02 5.12
N ARG A 331 -14.11 -1.27 5.06
CA ARG A 331 -15.54 -1.60 5.13
C ARG A 331 -16.16 -1.14 6.44
N GLU A 332 -15.51 -1.43 7.56
CA GLU A 332 -16.01 -1.13 8.91
C GLU A 332 -15.90 0.36 9.29
N LEU A 333 -14.98 1.10 8.65
CA LEU A 333 -14.81 2.53 8.89
C LEU A 333 -15.86 3.39 8.16
N LEU A 334 -16.67 2.79 7.29
CA LEU A 334 -17.77 3.48 6.65
C LEU A 334 -18.96 3.60 7.60
N ASP A 335 -19.56 4.79 7.62
CA ASP A 335 -20.86 5.02 8.27
C ASP A 335 -22.03 4.39 7.49
N ASP A 336 -23.22 4.42 8.08
CA ASP A 336 -24.43 3.85 7.49
C ASP A 336 -24.81 4.47 6.13
N ALA A 337 -24.44 5.73 5.88
CA ALA A 337 -24.68 6.44 4.62
C ALA A 337 -23.66 6.07 3.52
N GLY A 338 -22.60 5.33 3.86
CA GLY A 338 -21.39 4.97 3.11
C GLY A 338 -21.47 5.10 1.60
N SER A 339 -21.06 6.25 1.09
CA SER A 339 -20.94 6.53 -0.33
C SER A 339 -19.54 6.19 -0.85
N GLU A 340 -19.37 6.16 -2.17
CA GLU A 340 -18.05 6.03 -2.79
C GLU A 340 -17.11 7.16 -2.36
N THR A 341 -17.63 8.40 -2.25
CA THR A 341 -16.86 9.54 -1.74
C THR A 341 -16.41 9.33 -0.29
N ALA A 342 -17.28 8.77 0.56
CA ALA A 342 -16.93 8.45 1.94
C ALA A 342 -15.84 7.35 2.00
N LEU A 343 -15.95 6.31 1.18
CA LEU A 343 -14.94 5.25 1.06
C LEU A 343 -13.60 5.82 0.56
N CYS A 344 -13.62 6.70 -0.44
CA CYS A 344 -12.45 7.38 -0.96
C CYS A 344 -11.74 8.18 0.15
N ALA A 345 -12.48 8.99 0.90
CA ALA A 345 -11.93 9.79 2.00
C ALA A 345 -11.39 8.91 3.15
N ALA A 346 -12.11 7.85 3.52
CA ALA A 346 -11.68 6.90 4.55
C ALA A 346 -10.41 6.15 4.11
N ALA A 347 -10.33 5.70 2.87
CA ALA A 347 -9.18 4.97 2.34
C ALA A 347 -7.94 5.87 2.24
N SER A 348 -8.09 7.14 1.84
CA SER A 348 -6.99 8.10 1.79
C SER A 348 -6.43 8.36 3.19
N LEU A 349 -7.30 8.62 4.18
CA LEU A 349 -6.89 8.83 5.57
C LEU A 349 -6.27 7.55 6.17
N TYR A 350 -6.90 6.40 5.98
CA TYR A 350 -6.38 5.10 6.43
C TYR A 350 -4.99 4.80 5.87
N SER A 351 -4.76 5.10 4.60
CA SER A 351 -3.46 4.92 3.97
C SER A 351 -2.38 5.79 4.63
N LYS A 352 -2.68 7.07 4.93
CA LYS A 352 -1.76 7.93 5.69
C LYS A 352 -1.37 7.33 7.03
N GLU A 353 -2.34 6.85 7.78
CA GLU A 353 -2.19 6.39 9.16
C GLU A 353 -1.56 5.00 9.26
N VAL A 354 -1.93 4.09 8.36
CA VAL A 354 -1.55 2.66 8.47
C VAL A 354 -0.47 2.27 7.46
N GLU A 355 -0.60 2.67 6.18
CA GLU A 355 0.36 2.25 5.15
C GLU A 355 1.69 2.99 5.21
N HIS A 356 1.70 4.26 5.65
CA HIS A 356 2.89 5.08 5.72
C HIS A 356 3.69 4.91 7.03
N SER A 357 3.14 4.24 8.04
CA SER A 357 3.88 3.83 9.24
C SER A 357 4.54 2.47 9.03
N GLU A 358 5.87 2.43 9.01
CA GLU A 358 6.62 1.18 8.92
C GLU A 358 6.35 0.28 10.13
N GLU A 359 6.19 0.87 11.31
CA GLU A 359 5.91 0.13 12.55
C GLU A 359 4.53 -0.52 12.52
N ASN A 360 3.51 0.18 12.01
CA ASN A 360 2.18 -0.38 11.82
C ASN A 360 2.20 -1.55 10.83
N GLN A 361 2.93 -1.43 9.73
CA GLN A 361 3.11 -2.52 8.75
C GLN A 361 3.86 -3.72 9.34
N LYS A 362 4.93 -3.49 10.10
CA LYS A 362 5.69 -4.55 10.81
C LYS A 362 4.82 -5.25 11.84
N LEU A 363 4.04 -4.48 12.62
CA LEU A 363 3.13 -5.02 13.63
C LEU A 363 2.10 -5.96 12.98
N LEU A 364 1.44 -5.50 11.92
CA LEU A 364 0.43 -6.27 11.20
C LEU A 364 1.00 -7.59 10.66
N LEU A 365 2.11 -7.54 9.95
CA LEU A 365 2.77 -8.75 9.42
C LEU A 365 3.20 -9.69 10.54
N LYS A 366 3.72 -9.18 11.66
CA LYS A 366 4.11 -9.97 12.83
C LYS A 366 2.93 -10.74 13.42
N LEU A 367 1.75 -10.13 13.51
CA LEU A 367 0.55 -10.77 14.06
C LEU A 367 0.06 -11.92 13.17
N PHE A 368 0.04 -11.74 11.85
CA PHE A 368 -0.30 -12.81 10.92
C PHE A 368 0.74 -13.94 10.91
N ARG A 369 2.02 -13.61 10.98
CA ARG A 369 3.11 -14.61 11.09
C ARG A 369 3.02 -15.45 12.35
N ARG A 370 2.72 -14.82 13.49
CA ARG A 370 2.58 -15.50 14.79
C ARG A 370 1.23 -16.18 14.98
N LYS A 371 0.34 -16.09 13.98
CA LYS A 371 -1.02 -16.61 14.02
C LYS A 371 -1.87 -16.07 15.19
N THR A 372 -1.50 -14.91 15.71
CA THR A 372 -2.31 -14.16 16.67
C THR A 372 -3.59 -13.67 15.99
N LEU A 373 -3.46 -13.19 14.75
CA LEU A 373 -4.55 -12.95 13.83
C LEU A 373 -4.44 -13.96 12.67
N THR A 374 -5.51 -14.72 12.40
CA THR A 374 -5.44 -15.83 11.43
C THR A 374 -6.28 -15.54 10.20
N TRP A 375 -5.90 -16.17 9.09
CA TRP A 375 -6.70 -16.10 7.87
C TRP A 375 -8.10 -16.72 8.05
N GLN A 376 -8.25 -17.74 8.93
CA GLN A 376 -9.54 -18.33 9.26
C GLN A 376 -10.45 -17.32 9.97
N TYR A 377 -9.88 -16.54 10.89
CA TYR A 377 -10.61 -15.46 11.52
C TYR A 377 -11.07 -14.42 10.49
N LEU A 378 -10.20 -14.02 9.54
CA LEU A 378 -10.61 -13.09 8.49
C LEU A 378 -11.78 -13.66 7.66
N VAL A 379 -11.76 -14.96 7.32
CA VAL A 379 -12.89 -15.62 6.63
C VAL A 379 -14.17 -15.54 7.46
N SER A 380 -14.09 -15.70 8.78
CA SER A 380 -15.27 -15.69 9.65
C SER A 380 -15.92 -14.32 9.85
N VAL A 381 -15.23 -13.22 9.51
CA VAL A 381 -15.75 -11.85 9.58
C VAL A 381 -16.15 -11.26 8.22
N LEU A 382 -16.12 -12.07 7.14
CA LEU A 382 -16.48 -11.59 5.80
C LEU A 382 -17.98 -11.37 5.60
N ASP A 383 -18.79 -12.26 6.16
CA ASP A 383 -20.26 -12.29 6.01
C ASP A 383 -20.90 -12.41 7.40
N ALA A 384 -20.52 -11.55 8.32
CA ALA A 384 -21.05 -11.57 9.68
C ALA A 384 -22.34 -10.79 9.79
#